data_6872af556c196c6141eba658b82d500a
#
_entry.id   6872af556c196c6141eba658b82d500a
#
_cell.length_a   1.000
_cell.length_b   1.000
_cell.length_c   1.000
_cell.angle_alpha   90.00
_cell.angle_beta   90.00
_cell.angle_gamma   90.00
#
_symmetry.space_group_name_H-M   'P 1'
#
loop_
_entity.id
_entity.type
_entity.pdbx_description
1 polymer ?
#
loop_
_entity_poly.entity_id
_entity_poly.type
_entity_poly.pdbx_seq_one_letter_code
_entity_poly.pdbx_strand_id
1 'polypeptide(L)'
;MNNLVKWQCEFSVTVLANKELIPNYISCEIYFSSHTEDVIIQNIGFERIKYFMYELAQHSVIVSKSNKLCKNFIKNLESNIIALPIDPDDQVLLWCLYKKLDKILGGNFNIENMTLQSAIGENVQYHYDGSTNGIEGLDDKWTDGHSKYDFWYNRPDTATYDYIISDHKIKKIYTGKQDWDEINLGWQTETEFLAKIKKNKTQQAKIIKPKKFQIKVLDGKK
;
A
#
# COMPACT_ATOMS: atom_id res chain seq x y z
N MET A 1 12.27 -23.04 18.69
CA MET A 1 10.81 -22.79 18.79
C MET A 1 10.53 -21.50 18.08
N ASN A 2 9.77 -21.51 17.01
CA ASN A 2 9.33 -20.26 16.40
C ASN A 2 8.28 -19.64 17.31
N ASN A 3 8.61 -18.49 17.89
CA ASN A 3 7.65 -17.77 18.71
C ASN A 3 6.56 -17.19 17.80
N LEU A 4 5.33 -17.64 17.97
CA LEU A 4 4.17 -17.08 17.29
C LEU A 4 3.70 -15.84 18.05
N VAL A 5 3.66 -14.71 17.35
CA VAL A 5 3.17 -13.44 17.92
C VAL A 5 1.81 -13.14 17.30
N LYS A 6 0.82 -12.87 18.14
CA LYS A 6 -0.50 -12.38 17.72
C LYS A 6 -0.54 -10.87 17.87
N TRP A 7 -0.96 -10.18 16.83
CA TRP A 7 -1.31 -8.77 16.88
C TRP A 7 -2.75 -8.57 16.41
N GLN A 8 -3.48 -7.75 17.14
CA GLN A 8 -4.87 -7.40 16.86
C GLN A 8 -4.97 -5.91 16.63
N CYS A 9 -5.64 -5.49 15.59
CA CYS A 9 -5.93 -4.09 15.31
C CYS A 9 -7.38 -3.91 14.86
N GLU A 10 -7.87 -2.72 15.13
CA GLU A 10 -9.22 -2.29 14.76
C GLU A 10 -9.11 -0.94 14.07
N PHE A 11 -9.85 -0.77 12.99
CA PHE A 11 -9.81 0.47 12.22
C PHE A 11 -11.13 0.76 11.51
N SER A 12 -11.44 2.05 11.38
CA SER A 12 -12.63 2.53 10.69
C SER A 12 -12.30 2.87 9.25
N VAL A 13 -13.20 2.54 8.34
CA VAL A 13 -13.11 2.84 6.91
C VAL A 13 -14.46 3.32 6.39
N THR A 14 -14.48 3.80 5.16
CA THR A 14 -15.72 4.04 4.43
C THR A 14 -15.72 3.18 3.17
N VAL A 15 -16.73 2.38 2.96
CA VAL A 15 -16.86 1.51 1.79
C VAL A 15 -17.74 2.18 0.75
N LEU A 16 -17.25 2.31 -0.49
CA LEU A 16 -18.07 2.75 -1.61
C LEU A 16 -18.73 1.54 -2.27
N ALA A 17 -19.99 1.30 -1.96
CA ALA A 17 -20.81 0.27 -2.57
C ALA A 17 -22.08 0.88 -3.16
N ASN A 18 -22.49 0.44 -4.34
CA ASN A 18 -23.73 0.88 -5.01
C ASN A 18 -23.92 2.42 -5.09
N LYS A 19 -22.82 3.18 -5.24
CA LYS A 19 -22.75 4.66 -5.25
C LYS A 19 -23.03 5.32 -3.89
N GLU A 20 -23.08 4.55 -2.83
CA GLU A 20 -23.23 5.05 -1.46
C GLU A 20 -21.92 4.88 -0.70
N LEU A 21 -21.63 5.83 0.18
CA LEU A 21 -20.51 5.78 1.10
C LEU A 21 -21.02 5.23 2.44
N ILE A 22 -20.61 4.03 2.79
CA ILE A 22 -21.09 3.30 3.96
C ILE A 22 -19.94 3.23 4.98
N PRO A 23 -20.08 3.85 6.15
CA PRO A 23 -19.10 3.68 7.23
C PRO A 23 -19.01 2.21 7.65
N ASN A 24 -17.78 1.74 7.86
CA ASN A 24 -17.51 0.38 8.30
C ASN A 24 -16.46 0.35 9.39
N TYR A 25 -16.53 -0.63 10.25
CA TYR A 25 -15.57 -0.89 11.30
C TYR A 25 -15.01 -2.29 11.10
N ILE A 26 -13.69 -2.40 11.08
CA ILE A 26 -12.98 -3.63 10.77
C ILE A 26 -12.14 -4.04 11.97
N SER A 27 -12.25 -5.31 12.36
CA SER A 27 -11.35 -5.96 13.30
C SER A 27 -10.51 -7.00 12.56
N CYS A 28 -9.21 -6.95 12.83
CA CYS A 28 -8.24 -7.79 12.15
C CYS A 28 -7.28 -8.41 13.17
N GLU A 29 -7.01 -9.71 13.06
CA GLU A 29 -6.02 -10.44 13.84
C GLU A 29 -4.97 -11.02 12.89
N ILE A 30 -3.71 -10.85 13.25
CA ILE A 30 -2.58 -11.30 12.43
C ILE A 30 -1.62 -12.10 13.30
N TYR A 31 -1.22 -13.25 12.82
CA TYR A 31 -0.28 -14.14 13.48
C TYR A 31 1.04 -14.15 12.71
N PHE A 32 2.11 -13.84 13.39
CA PHE A 32 3.46 -13.74 12.82
C PHE A 32 4.39 -14.77 13.41
N SER A 33 5.27 -15.30 12.59
CA SER A 33 6.51 -15.95 13.03
C SER A 33 7.72 -15.16 12.54
N SER A 34 8.76 -15.07 13.34
CA SER A 34 9.98 -14.35 12.97
C SER A 34 11.05 -15.30 12.45
N HIS A 35 11.70 -14.93 11.34
CA HIS A 35 12.86 -15.61 10.80
C HIS A 35 14.18 -14.99 11.23
N THR A 36 14.14 -13.87 11.91
CA THR A 36 15.33 -13.17 12.40
C THR A 36 15.30 -13.05 13.91
N GLU A 37 16.48 -13.16 14.53
CA GLU A 37 16.69 -12.87 15.96
C GLU A 37 17.05 -11.40 16.19
N ASP A 38 17.26 -10.62 15.11
CA ASP A 38 17.57 -9.21 15.20
C ASP A 38 16.33 -8.41 15.61
N VAL A 39 16.32 -7.95 16.86
CA VAL A 39 15.24 -7.18 17.45
C VAL A 39 14.99 -5.85 16.71
N ILE A 40 16.02 -5.24 16.14
CA ILE A 40 15.88 -3.98 15.40
C ILE A 40 15.09 -4.22 14.12
N ILE A 41 15.41 -5.29 13.39
CA ILE A 41 14.70 -5.68 12.17
C ILE A 41 13.25 -6.04 12.50
N GLN A 42 13.02 -6.78 13.59
CA GLN A 42 11.68 -7.11 14.06
C GLN A 42 10.86 -5.85 14.35
N ASN A 43 11.42 -4.92 15.08
CA ASN A 43 10.74 -3.68 15.45
C ASN A 43 10.43 -2.81 14.22
N ILE A 44 11.36 -2.69 13.28
CA ILE A 44 11.12 -1.96 12.02
C ILE A 44 9.97 -2.59 11.24
N GLY A 45 9.92 -3.91 11.12
CA GLY A 45 8.83 -4.62 10.46
C GLY A 45 7.48 -4.33 11.11
N PHE A 46 7.42 -4.40 12.44
CA PHE A 46 6.21 -4.09 13.21
C PHE A 46 5.75 -2.65 13.04
N GLU A 47 6.66 -1.67 13.12
CA GLU A 47 6.32 -0.26 12.94
C GLU A 47 5.83 0.06 11.53
N ARG A 48 6.37 -0.60 10.50
CA ARG A 48 5.86 -0.50 9.13
C ARG A 48 4.42 -0.99 9.00
N ILE A 49 4.09 -2.13 9.63
CA ILE A 49 2.72 -2.65 9.65
C ILE A 49 1.78 -1.69 10.38
N LYS A 50 2.16 -1.22 11.57
CA LYS A 50 1.36 -0.25 12.31
C LYS A 50 1.13 1.02 11.51
N TYR A 51 2.16 1.56 10.88
CA TYR A 51 2.03 2.73 10.02
C TYR A 51 1.04 2.46 8.88
N PHE A 52 1.17 1.31 8.20
CA PHE A 52 0.26 0.98 7.12
C PHE A 52 -1.18 0.89 7.61
N MET A 53 -1.43 0.23 8.73
CA MET A 53 -2.79 0.02 9.24
C MET A 53 -3.40 1.30 9.84
N TYR A 54 -2.63 2.09 10.59
CA TYR A 54 -3.15 3.24 11.32
C TYR A 54 -3.05 4.57 10.57
N GLU A 55 -2.07 4.71 9.66
CA GLU A 55 -1.91 5.96 8.91
C GLU A 55 -2.48 5.87 7.48
N LEU A 56 -2.51 4.68 6.89
CA LEU A 56 -2.94 4.51 5.50
C LEU A 56 -4.29 3.80 5.38
N ALA A 57 -4.54 2.74 6.14
CA ALA A 57 -5.80 2.01 6.08
C ALA A 57 -6.89 2.65 6.95
N GLN A 58 -6.55 3.17 8.13
CA GLN A 58 -7.46 3.91 8.99
C GLN A 58 -8.06 5.11 8.24
N HIS A 59 -9.37 5.28 8.33
CA HIS A 59 -10.13 6.36 7.69
C HIS A 59 -10.03 6.39 6.16
N SER A 60 -9.58 5.30 5.53
CA SER A 60 -9.54 5.20 4.07
C SER A 60 -10.92 4.98 3.47
N VAL A 61 -11.03 5.31 2.17
CA VAL A 61 -12.17 4.93 1.34
C VAL A 61 -11.81 3.66 0.58
N ILE A 62 -12.54 2.57 0.85
CA ILE A 62 -12.40 1.32 0.13
C ILE A 62 -13.31 1.34 -1.09
N VAL A 63 -12.74 1.10 -2.26
CA VAL A 63 -13.43 1.23 -3.54
C VAL A 63 -12.96 0.18 -4.53
N SER A 64 -13.84 -0.30 -5.41
CA SER A 64 -13.44 -1.10 -6.55
C SER A 64 -12.65 -0.26 -7.56
N LYS A 65 -11.53 -0.78 -8.11
CA LYS A 65 -10.78 -0.12 -9.19
C LYS A 65 -11.63 0.15 -10.43
N SER A 66 -12.64 -0.69 -10.67
CA SER A 66 -13.57 -0.59 -11.80
C SER A 66 -14.64 0.49 -11.61
N ASN A 67 -14.82 0.98 -10.36
CA ASN A 67 -15.81 2.01 -10.08
C ASN A 67 -15.40 3.34 -10.71
N LYS A 68 -16.31 3.93 -11.49
CA LYS A 68 -16.05 5.20 -12.19
C LYS A 68 -15.71 6.35 -11.24
N LEU A 69 -16.22 6.30 -10.01
CA LEU A 69 -15.95 7.31 -8.99
C LEU A 69 -14.53 7.16 -8.38
N CYS A 70 -13.91 5.98 -8.48
CA CYS A 70 -12.55 5.75 -7.96
C CYS A 70 -11.56 6.81 -8.45
N LYS A 71 -11.59 7.13 -9.75
CA LYS A 71 -10.73 8.16 -10.34
C LYS A 71 -10.97 9.56 -9.79
N ASN A 72 -12.23 9.88 -9.48
CA ASN A 72 -12.61 11.17 -8.92
C ASN A 72 -12.17 11.29 -7.47
N PHE A 73 -12.29 10.20 -6.70
CA PHE A 73 -11.81 10.14 -5.32
C PHE A 73 -10.29 10.30 -5.26
N ILE A 74 -9.54 9.60 -6.10
CA ILE A 74 -8.07 9.71 -6.17
C ILE A 74 -7.62 11.16 -6.46
N LYS A 75 -8.39 11.91 -7.26
CA LYS A 75 -8.02 13.27 -7.64
C LYS A 75 -8.44 14.34 -6.66
N ASN A 76 -9.54 14.13 -5.95
CA ASN A 76 -10.25 15.20 -5.24
C ASN A 76 -10.40 14.95 -3.74
N LEU A 77 -10.13 13.75 -3.23
CA LEU A 77 -10.20 13.45 -1.81
C LEU A 77 -8.82 13.63 -1.16
N GLU A 78 -8.80 14.29 -0.03
CA GLU A 78 -7.66 14.32 0.87
C GLU A 78 -7.52 13.02 1.67
N SER A 79 -8.53 12.14 1.62
CA SER A 79 -8.56 10.86 2.33
C SER A 79 -7.74 9.79 1.62
N ASN A 80 -7.17 8.88 2.40
CA ASN A 80 -6.53 7.69 1.87
C ASN A 80 -7.56 6.82 1.12
N ILE A 81 -7.10 6.13 0.09
CA ILE A 81 -7.95 5.26 -0.73
C ILE A 81 -7.31 3.88 -0.80
N ILE A 82 -8.10 2.84 -0.57
CA ILE A 82 -7.73 1.45 -0.86
C ILE A 82 -8.54 0.98 -2.06
N ALA A 83 -7.86 0.76 -3.18
CA ALA A 83 -8.53 0.28 -4.39
C ALA A 83 -8.45 -1.25 -4.50
N LEU A 84 -9.59 -1.91 -4.40
CA LEU A 84 -9.69 -3.36 -4.54
C LEU A 84 -9.84 -3.80 -6.00
N PRO A 85 -9.44 -5.05 -6.35
CA PRO A 85 -9.53 -5.60 -7.69
C PRO A 85 -10.96 -5.68 -8.23
N ILE A 86 -11.86 -6.01 -7.36
CA ILE A 86 -13.29 -6.18 -7.62
C ILE A 86 -14.10 -5.36 -6.61
N ASP A 87 -15.38 -5.57 -6.53
CA ASP A 87 -16.24 -4.89 -5.58
C ASP A 87 -15.78 -5.12 -4.14
N PRO A 88 -15.92 -4.10 -3.26
CA PRO A 88 -15.50 -4.19 -1.87
C PRO A 88 -16.22 -5.33 -1.14
N ASP A 89 -15.42 -6.31 -0.72
CA ASP A 89 -15.82 -7.47 0.03
C ASP A 89 -14.74 -7.76 1.08
N ASP A 90 -15.14 -8.24 2.25
CA ASP A 90 -14.24 -8.50 3.36
C ASP A 90 -13.17 -9.55 3.02
N GLN A 91 -13.53 -10.57 2.23
CA GLN A 91 -12.60 -11.60 1.81
C GLN A 91 -11.54 -11.05 0.86
N VAL A 92 -11.95 -10.19 -0.08
CA VAL A 92 -11.04 -9.52 -1.01
C VAL A 92 -10.12 -8.54 -0.30
N LEU A 93 -10.67 -7.78 0.66
CA LEU A 93 -9.88 -6.87 1.48
C LEU A 93 -8.85 -7.63 2.31
N LEU A 94 -9.25 -8.70 2.99
CA LEU A 94 -8.36 -9.57 3.76
C LEU A 94 -7.19 -10.06 2.90
N TRP A 95 -7.48 -10.57 1.71
CA TRP A 95 -6.45 -11.07 0.79
C TRP A 95 -5.48 -9.96 0.33
N CYS A 96 -5.99 -8.79 -0.06
CA CYS A 96 -5.15 -7.67 -0.44
C CYS A 96 -4.27 -7.19 0.72
N LEU A 97 -4.83 -7.08 1.92
CA LEU A 97 -4.09 -6.68 3.11
C LEU A 97 -3.02 -7.71 3.47
N TYR A 98 -3.36 -9.00 3.49
CA TYR A 98 -2.40 -10.08 3.75
C TYR A 98 -1.19 -9.96 2.81
N LYS A 99 -1.42 -9.93 1.49
CA LYS A 99 -0.34 -9.81 0.51
C LYS A 99 0.49 -8.54 0.70
N LYS A 100 -0.17 -7.42 0.97
CA LYS A 100 0.51 -6.15 1.20
C LYS A 100 1.42 -6.19 2.41
N LEU A 101 0.91 -6.68 3.53
CA LEU A 101 1.67 -6.77 4.77
C LEU A 101 2.84 -7.76 4.66
N ASP A 102 2.64 -8.87 3.96
CA ASP A 102 3.72 -9.83 3.65
C ASP A 102 4.86 -9.15 2.88
N LYS A 103 4.56 -8.34 1.86
CA LYS A 103 5.56 -7.59 1.10
C LYS A 103 6.26 -6.50 1.92
N ILE A 104 5.53 -5.82 2.80
CA ILE A 104 6.09 -4.82 3.71
C ILE A 104 7.10 -5.45 4.67
N LEU A 105 6.83 -6.66 5.15
CA LEU A 105 7.71 -7.41 6.06
C LEU A 105 9.00 -7.91 5.39
N GLY A 106 9.00 -8.05 4.06
CA GLY A 106 10.22 -8.33 3.29
C GLY A 106 10.90 -9.64 3.61
N GLY A 107 10.16 -10.66 4.09
CA GLY A 107 10.68 -11.98 4.42
C GLY A 107 11.39 -12.09 5.78
N ASN A 108 11.45 -11.03 6.57
CA ASN A 108 11.96 -11.08 7.95
C ASN A 108 10.96 -11.70 8.93
N PHE A 109 9.70 -11.63 8.57
CA PHE A 109 8.58 -12.29 9.23
C PHE A 109 7.75 -13.01 8.19
N ASN A 110 7.10 -14.11 8.64
CA ASN A 110 5.98 -14.69 7.91
C ASN A 110 4.68 -14.29 8.60
N ILE A 111 3.68 -14.00 7.79
CA ILE A 111 2.29 -13.98 8.26
C ILE A 111 1.80 -15.42 8.14
N GLU A 112 1.63 -16.09 9.27
CA GLU A 112 1.16 -17.47 9.34
C GLU A 112 -0.33 -17.55 8.99
N ASN A 113 -1.09 -16.60 9.50
CA ASN A 113 -2.47 -16.40 9.14
C ASN A 113 -2.96 -15.00 9.49
N MET A 114 -4.05 -14.60 8.87
CA MET A 114 -4.73 -13.35 9.11
C MET A 114 -6.24 -13.58 9.11
N THR A 115 -6.94 -12.99 10.05
CA THR A 115 -8.41 -12.97 10.07
C THR A 115 -8.93 -11.56 9.99
N LEU A 116 -10.08 -11.41 9.37
CA LEU A 116 -10.77 -10.13 9.23
C LEU A 116 -12.27 -10.33 9.39
N GLN A 117 -12.90 -9.42 10.10
CA GLN A 117 -14.35 -9.28 10.18
C GLN A 117 -14.73 -7.80 10.13
N SER A 118 -15.92 -7.51 9.65
CA SER A 118 -16.40 -6.14 9.60
C SER A 118 -17.86 -6.00 10.01
N ALA A 119 -18.26 -4.78 10.36
CA ALA A 119 -19.65 -4.48 10.73
C ALA A 119 -20.60 -4.64 9.54
N ILE A 120 -20.18 -4.26 8.32
CA ILE A 120 -21.00 -4.46 7.09
C ILE A 120 -21.14 -5.94 6.77
N GLY A 121 -20.10 -6.74 7.00
CA GLY A 121 -20.11 -8.20 6.84
C GLY A 121 -20.81 -8.94 7.98
N GLU A 122 -21.62 -8.25 8.80
CA GLU A 122 -22.38 -8.85 9.93
C GLU A 122 -21.48 -9.62 10.91
N ASN A 123 -20.22 -9.20 11.02
CA ASN A 123 -19.15 -9.81 11.84
C ASN A 123 -18.85 -11.28 11.42
N VAL A 124 -19.12 -11.66 10.17
CA VAL A 124 -18.61 -12.90 9.61
C VAL A 124 -17.09 -12.82 9.58
N GLN A 125 -16.42 -13.78 10.18
CA GLN A 125 -14.98 -13.84 10.24
C GLN A 125 -14.41 -14.63 9.06
N TYR A 126 -13.63 -13.96 8.24
CA TYR A 126 -12.85 -14.58 7.18
C TYR A 126 -11.44 -14.90 7.68
N HIS A 127 -10.89 -16.00 7.20
CA HIS A 127 -9.55 -16.48 7.56
C HIS A 127 -8.73 -16.75 6.29
N TYR A 128 -7.46 -16.33 6.30
CA TYR A 128 -6.54 -16.57 5.21
C TYR A 128 -5.13 -16.91 5.74
N ASP A 129 -4.59 -18.04 5.29
CA ASP A 129 -3.29 -18.60 5.70
C ASP A 129 -2.20 -18.50 4.61
N GLY A 130 -2.47 -17.71 3.57
CA GLY A 130 -1.55 -17.59 2.43
C GLY A 130 -1.71 -18.69 1.39
N SER A 131 -2.57 -19.69 1.62
CA SER A 131 -2.87 -20.72 0.63
C SER A 131 -3.65 -20.15 -0.55
N THR A 132 -3.39 -20.66 -1.75
CA THR A 132 -4.07 -20.19 -2.97
C THR A 132 -5.50 -20.73 -3.12
N ASN A 133 -5.89 -21.65 -2.27
CA ASN A 133 -7.20 -22.32 -2.36
C ASN A 133 -8.33 -21.38 -1.95
N GLY A 134 -8.99 -20.76 -2.90
CA GLY A 134 -10.23 -19.98 -2.68
C GLY A 134 -10.27 -18.60 -3.33
N ILE A 135 -9.12 -18.06 -3.76
CA ILE A 135 -9.06 -16.74 -4.42
C ILE A 135 -8.38 -16.85 -5.81
N GLU A 136 -8.39 -18.05 -6.38
CA GLU A 136 -7.89 -18.28 -7.74
C GLU A 136 -8.59 -17.36 -8.74
N GLY A 137 -7.79 -16.65 -9.53
CA GLY A 137 -8.27 -15.74 -10.57
C GLY A 137 -8.47 -14.29 -10.15
N LEU A 138 -8.23 -13.89 -8.88
CA LEU A 138 -8.22 -12.47 -8.53
C LEU A 138 -7.01 -11.75 -9.13
N ASP A 139 -5.84 -12.38 -9.14
CA ASP A 139 -4.66 -11.83 -9.79
C ASP A 139 -4.90 -11.64 -11.31
N ASP A 140 -5.55 -12.61 -11.97
CA ASP A 140 -5.87 -12.54 -13.39
C ASP A 140 -6.87 -11.43 -13.72
N LYS A 141 -7.87 -11.20 -12.85
CA LYS A 141 -8.85 -10.10 -13.01
C LYS A 141 -8.22 -8.71 -12.88
N TRP A 142 -7.15 -8.59 -12.08
CA TRP A 142 -6.41 -7.35 -11.98
C TRP A 142 -5.56 -7.07 -13.20
N THR A 143 -5.02 -8.13 -13.79
CA THR A 143 -4.05 -7.97 -14.85
C THR A 143 -4.67 -7.55 -16.17
N ASP A 144 -6.00 -7.71 -16.38
CA ASP A 144 -6.63 -7.57 -17.69
C ASP A 144 -5.72 -8.15 -18.80
N GLY A 145 -5.06 -9.30 -18.51
CA GLY A 145 -4.07 -9.93 -19.37
C GLY A 145 -2.65 -9.31 -19.31
N HIS A 146 -2.39 -8.34 -18.45
CA HIS A 146 -1.07 -7.72 -18.30
C HIS A 146 -0.30 -8.30 -17.10
N SER A 147 0.22 -9.51 -17.24
CA SER A 147 0.92 -10.29 -16.19
C SER A 147 2.24 -9.69 -15.65
N LYS A 148 2.61 -8.48 -16.06
CA LYS A 148 3.92 -7.87 -15.73
C LYS A 148 3.86 -6.76 -14.68
N TYR A 149 2.70 -6.48 -14.11
CA TYR A 149 2.57 -5.40 -13.13
C TYR A 149 2.47 -5.94 -11.71
N ASP A 150 3.38 -5.46 -10.88
CA ASP A 150 3.23 -5.62 -9.44
C ASP A 150 2.20 -4.60 -8.92
N PHE A 151 0.99 -5.05 -8.64
CA PHE A 151 -0.04 -4.21 -8.04
C PHE A 151 0.36 -3.76 -6.64
N TRP A 152 -0.31 -2.73 -6.14
CA TRP A 152 0.02 -2.13 -4.85
C TRP A 152 0.14 -3.15 -3.72
N TYR A 153 -0.69 -4.19 -3.69
CA TYR A 153 -0.66 -5.24 -2.67
C TYR A 153 0.52 -6.22 -2.84
N ASN A 154 1.14 -6.28 -4.00
CA ASN A 154 2.34 -7.09 -4.27
C ASN A 154 3.65 -6.30 -4.14
N ARG A 155 3.59 -5.04 -3.70
CA ARG A 155 4.77 -4.17 -3.54
C ARG A 155 5.07 -3.86 -2.08
N PRO A 156 6.35 -3.73 -1.71
CA PRO A 156 6.76 -3.39 -0.34
C PRO A 156 6.59 -1.90 0.02
N ASP A 157 6.19 -1.05 -0.91
CA ASP A 157 6.00 0.39 -0.70
C ASP A 157 4.71 0.72 0.08
N THR A 158 4.42 2.00 0.31
CA THR A 158 3.23 2.48 1.04
C THR A 158 1.99 2.63 0.17
N ALA A 159 2.05 2.30 -1.13
CA ALA A 159 0.90 2.49 -2.02
C ALA A 159 -0.29 1.61 -1.63
N THR A 160 -1.48 2.15 -1.74
CA THR A 160 -2.77 1.51 -1.45
C THR A 160 -3.68 1.41 -2.66
N TYR A 161 -3.23 1.91 -3.81
CA TYR A 161 -3.94 1.82 -5.09
C TYR A 161 -2.99 1.99 -6.27
N ASP A 162 -3.46 1.56 -7.44
CA ASP A 162 -2.82 1.79 -8.73
C ASP A 162 -3.76 2.55 -9.65
N TYR A 163 -3.25 3.56 -10.31
CA TYR A 163 -3.97 4.28 -11.34
C TYR A 163 -3.35 4.00 -12.69
N ILE A 164 -4.13 3.39 -13.58
CA ILE A 164 -3.70 3.09 -14.96
C ILE A 164 -4.35 4.09 -15.90
N ILE A 165 -3.54 4.89 -16.58
CA ILE A 165 -4.00 5.69 -17.72
C ILE A 165 -3.77 4.86 -18.98
N SER A 166 -4.86 4.45 -19.65
CA SER A 166 -4.78 3.80 -20.94
C SER A 166 -4.70 4.86 -22.03
N ASP A 167 -3.50 5.17 -22.47
CA ASP A 167 -3.24 5.77 -23.78
C ASP A 167 -2.19 4.91 -24.47
N HIS A 168 -2.53 4.00 -25.34
CA HIS A 168 -1.70 3.10 -26.15
C HIS A 168 -0.31 2.72 -25.60
N LYS A 169 0.13 3.37 -24.53
CA LYS A 169 1.26 3.09 -23.65
C LYS A 169 0.75 3.17 -22.22
N ILE A 170 0.67 2.02 -21.54
CA ILE A 170 0.28 1.96 -20.14
C ILE A 170 1.25 2.79 -19.32
N LYS A 171 0.79 3.93 -18.82
CA LYS A 171 1.54 4.78 -17.92
C LYS A 171 1.02 4.53 -16.51
N LYS A 172 1.79 3.83 -15.71
CA LYS A 172 1.48 3.58 -14.30
C LYS A 172 1.74 4.88 -13.52
N ILE A 173 0.72 5.46 -12.92
CA ILE A 173 0.86 6.59 -12.01
C ILE A 173 0.63 6.07 -10.61
N TYR A 174 1.68 6.13 -9.79
CA TYR A 174 1.59 5.89 -8.36
C TYR A 174 1.32 7.21 -7.67
N THR A 175 0.28 7.27 -6.86
CA THR A 175 0.01 8.41 -6.01
C THR A 175 -0.06 7.91 -4.57
N GLY A 176 0.43 8.73 -3.64
CA GLY A 176 0.52 8.35 -2.22
C GLY A 176 1.71 7.48 -1.85
N LYS A 177 2.61 7.16 -2.80
CA LYS A 177 3.82 6.40 -2.50
C LYS A 177 4.82 7.27 -1.74
N GLN A 178 5.14 6.85 -0.53
CA GLN A 178 6.34 7.28 0.18
C GLN A 178 7.29 6.10 0.29
N ASP A 179 8.59 6.36 0.18
CA ASP A 179 9.56 5.33 0.49
C ASP A 179 9.71 5.23 2.02
N TRP A 180 9.90 4.02 2.54
CA TRP A 180 10.03 3.82 3.98
C TRP A 180 11.16 4.65 4.62
N ASP A 181 12.16 5.03 3.81
CA ASP A 181 13.24 5.89 4.26
C ASP A 181 12.82 7.36 4.49
N GLU A 182 11.65 7.75 4.03
CA GLU A 182 11.09 9.09 4.20
C GLU A 182 10.11 9.16 5.39
N ILE A 183 9.80 8.00 5.99
CA ILE A 183 8.84 7.87 7.09
C ILE A 183 9.57 7.73 8.41
N ASN A 184 9.22 8.56 9.38
CA ASN A 184 9.71 8.41 10.75
C ASN A 184 8.92 7.30 11.46
N LEU A 185 9.48 6.11 11.45
CA LEU A 185 8.97 5.00 12.23
C LEU A 185 9.61 5.10 13.62
N GLY A 186 8.88 5.32 14.68
CA GLY A 186 9.31 5.63 16.05
C GLY A 186 10.56 4.94 16.65
N TRP A 187 11.17 3.99 15.93
CA TRP A 187 12.41 3.30 16.26
C TRP A 187 13.67 3.97 15.72
N GLN A 188 13.50 4.98 14.85
CA GLN A 188 14.63 5.75 14.35
C GLN A 188 14.84 6.93 15.28
N THR A 189 16.05 7.15 15.75
CA THR A 189 16.37 8.40 16.42
C THR A 189 16.17 9.54 15.42
N GLU A 190 15.67 10.68 15.88
CA GLU A 190 15.48 11.87 15.04
C GLU A 190 16.72 12.21 14.22
N THR A 191 17.90 12.01 14.80
CA THR A 191 19.19 12.25 14.16
C THR A 191 19.43 11.30 12.98
N GLU A 192 19.11 10.02 13.12
CA GLU A 192 19.25 9.02 12.05
C GLU A 192 18.27 9.28 10.91
N PHE A 193 17.03 9.62 11.25
CA PHE A 193 16.01 9.98 10.29
C PHE A 193 16.40 11.21 9.48
N LEU A 194 16.84 12.28 10.13
CA LEU A 194 17.32 13.51 9.46
C LEU A 194 18.57 13.28 8.61
N ALA A 195 19.47 12.39 9.04
CA ALA A 195 20.65 12.03 8.26
C ALA A 195 20.27 11.29 6.97
N LYS A 196 19.28 10.38 7.01
CA LYS A 196 18.74 9.69 5.83
C LYS A 196 18.10 10.66 4.85
N ILE A 197 17.25 11.57 5.31
CA ILE A 197 16.61 12.60 4.45
C ILE A 197 17.66 13.48 3.77
N LYS A 198 18.69 13.93 4.49
CA LYS A 198 19.77 14.72 3.91
C LYS A 198 20.51 13.96 2.81
N LYS A 199 20.82 12.68 3.03
CA LYS A 199 21.50 11.82 2.06
C LYS A 199 20.68 11.66 0.78
N ASN A 200 19.38 11.41 0.91
CA ASN A 200 18.47 11.23 -0.22
C ASN A 200 18.30 12.52 -1.03
N LYS A 201 18.12 13.67 -0.37
CA LYS A 201 18.07 14.98 -1.04
C LYS A 201 19.36 15.30 -1.79
N THR A 202 20.52 14.94 -1.23
CA THR A 202 21.82 15.16 -1.89
C THR A 202 22.00 14.27 -3.12
N GLN A 203 21.47 13.05 -3.11
CA GLN A 203 21.51 12.16 -4.26
C GLN A 203 20.56 12.64 -5.37
N GLN A 204 19.34 13.07 -5.03
CA GLN A 204 18.40 13.64 -6.00
C GLN A 204 18.92 14.94 -6.62
N ALA A 205 19.54 15.83 -5.84
CA ALA A 205 20.14 17.06 -6.34
C ALA A 205 21.34 16.82 -7.29
N LYS A 206 22.04 15.70 -7.16
CA LYS A 206 23.10 15.30 -8.10
C LYS A 206 22.57 14.81 -9.44
N ILE A 207 21.33 14.31 -9.48
CA ILE A 207 20.69 13.79 -10.71
C ILE A 207 20.10 14.93 -11.54
N ILE A 208 19.71 16.04 -10.92
CA ILE A 208 19.16 17.22 -11.60
C ILE A 208 20.28 18.26 -11.77
N LYS A 209 21.26 17.99 -12.63
CA LYS A 209 22.09 19.08 -13.17
C LYS A 209 21.29 19.75 -14.29
N PRO A 210 20.94 21.03 -14.17
CA PRO A 210 20.29 21.72 -15.27
C PRO A 210 21.24 21.74 -16.45
N LYS A 211 20.83 21.20 -17.59
CA LYS A 211 21.52 21.44 -18.87
C LYS A 211 21.54 22.94 -19.08
N LYS A 212 22.75 23.53 -19.15
CA LYS A 212 22.91 24.93 -19.54
C LYS A 212 22.24 25.11 -20.89
N PHE A 213 21.09 25.77 -20.94
CA PHE A 213 20.50 26.25 -22.17
C PHE A 213 21.41 27.35 -22.71
N GLN A 214 22.11 27.07 -23.81
CA GLN A 214 22.74 28.10 -24.60
C GLN A 214 21.67 28.69 -25.53
N ILE A 215 21.24 29.91 -25.23
CA ILE A 215 20.43 30.69 -26.14
C ILE A 215 21.35 31.16 -27.25
N LYS A 216 21.26 30.58 -28.43
CA LYS A 216 21.89 31.20 -29.63
C LYS A 216 21.02 32.40 -30.01
N VAL A 217 21.53 33.59 -29.76
CA VAL A 217 21.00 34.82 -30.33
C VAL A 217 21.31 34.77 -31.85
N LEU A 218 20.28 34.64 -32.66
CA LEU A 218 20.41 34.81 -34.10
C LEU A 218 20.45 36.31 -34.39
N ASP A 219 21.65 36.83 -34.60
CA ASP A 219 21.82 38.20 -35.11
C ASP A 219 21.15 38.32 -36.46
N GLY A 220 20.03 39.05 -36.49
CA GLY A 220 19.36 39.44 -37.71
C GLY A 220 20.24 40.47 -38.45
N LYS A 221 20.85 40.04 -39.55
CA LYS A 221 21.37 40.99 -40.52
C LYS A 221 20.22 41.48 -41.43
N LYS A 222 20.14 42.81 -41.52
CA LYS A 222 19.35 43.55 -42.49
C LYS A 222 19.74 43.20 -43.90
#